data_3d4636ee1ba9c739b196845add09b6b1
#
_entry.id   3d4636ee1ba9c739b196845add09b6b1
#
_cell.length_a   1.000
_cell.length_b   1.000
_cell.length_c   1.000
_cell.angle_alpha   90.00
_cell.angle_beta   90.00
_cell.angle_gamma   90.00
#
_symmetry.space_group_name_H-M   'P 1'
#
loop_
_entity.id
_entity.type
_entity.pdbx_description
1 polymer ?
#
loop_
_entity_poly.entity_id
_entity_poly.type
_entity_poly.pdbx_seq_one_letter_code
_entity_poly.pdbx_strand_id
1 'polypeptide(L)'
;MYDVLIIGGGNAGISAAARLLKKGVSDVAVIEPKQVHTYKPLLSYVGAGQAPLTEAERTQRSVTPEGCVWLEDSVVSVDPAERSVRCASGMEYGYRDLVLGQGLIADEAALPGVHAALRFPDVASNYLDRAERTWRLVRDLPAHSHAVFTVPRPPVGCTGTTVKPLFLAAAHWKRTGRLPTVDITLVVDRESLLGVPDLDPRLAGHLRDLGVRVLMDTAVAALEPESKRITVTDHAGVDERIDYDMLHLVPPYRGPLWVQESGLAGEQPHGVVDIDSRTMRHRRHPEVWAAGDGAAIDTDSSGGALRKQISVLVDNLVASRSGGAMSSYDGYTVAPIAVEAHTLIAAEFDRTGALASSLPSFLDPLKPRRSAWAFDRYGLPQSYWHMILAGRL
;
A
#
# COMPACT_ATOMS: atom_id res chain seq x y z
N MET A 1 -13.25 -28.04 -4.31
CA MET A 1 -14.16 -26.92 -3.99
C MET A 1 -13.89 -26.57 -2.54
N TYR A 2 -13.60 -25.29 -2.24
CA TYR A 2 -13.33 -24.80 -0.88
C TYR A 2 -14.55 -24.08 -0.31
N ASP A 3 -14.74 -24.13 1.01
CA ASP A 3 -15.79 -23.34 1.67
C ASP A 3 -15.48 -21.83 1.59
N VAL A 4 -14.21 -21.46 1.79
CA VAL A 4 -13.71 -20.10 1.48
C VAL A 4 -12.39 -20.19 0.74
N LEU A 5 -12.34 -19.61 -0.46
CA LEU A 5 -11.12 -19.44 -1.24
C LEU A 5 -10.68 -17.97 -1.16
N ILE A 6 -9.41 -17.73 -0.87
CA ILE A 6 -8.84 -16.41 -0.71
C ILE A 6 -7.79 -16.18 -1.80
N ILE A 7 -7.85 -15.08 -2.52
CA ILE A 7 -6.83 -14.68 -3.50
C ILE A 7 -5.94 -13.60 -2.90
N GLY A 8 -4.65 -13.91 -2.79
CA GLY A 8 -3.61 -13.05 -2.22
C GLY A 8 -3.27 -13.40 -0.78
N GLY A 9 -2.03 -13.83 -0.55
CA GLY A 9 -1.46 -14.18 0.76
C GLY A 9 -0.80 -13.01 1.48
N GLY A 10 -1.15 -11.77 1.15
CA GLY A 10 -0.73 -10.57 1.87
C GLY A 10 -1.46 -10.38 3.20
N ASN A 11 -1.36 -9.15 3.77
CA ASN A 11 -2.03 -8.82 5.04
C ASN A 11 -3.52 -9.15 5.01
N ALA A 12 -4.24 -8.74 3.95
CA ALA A 12 -5.68 -8.96 3.82
C ALA A 12 -6.03 -10.44 3.89
N GLY A 13 -5.42 -11.26 3.03
CA GLY A 13 -5.78 -12.67 2.91
C GLY A 13 -5.39 -13.51 4.12
N ILE A 14 -4.19 -13.33 4.66
CA ILE A 14 -3.75 -14.10 5.84
C ILE A 14 -4.57 -13.72 7.09
N SER A 15 -4.84 -12.42 7.29
CA SER A 15 -5.68 -11.98 8.41
C SER A 15 -7.12 -12.48 8.28
N ALA A 16 -7.68 -12.50 7.05
CA ALA A 16 -9.01 -13.07 6.78
C ALA A 16 -9.02 -14.56 7.05
N ALA A 17 -8.04 -15.32 6.54
CA ALA A 17 -7.92 -16.77 6.78
C ALA A 17 -7.90 -17.09 8.28
N ALA A 18 -7.04 -16.39 9.04
CA ALA A 18 -6.91 -16.61 10.47
C ALA A 18 -8.21 -16.33 11.24
N ARG A 19 -8.95 -15.27 10.85
CA ARG A 19 -10.23 -14.93 11.49
C ARG A 19 -11.34 -15.88 11.11
N LEU A 20 -11.42 -16.33 9.84
CA LEU A 20 -12.39 -17.32 9.38
C LEU A 20 -12.24 -18.65 10.14
N LEU A 21 -11.01 -19.15 10.26
CA LEU A 21 -10.74 -20.37 11.03
C LEU A 21 -11.16 -20.22 12.50
N LYS A 22 -10.92 -19.06 13.13
CA LYS A 22 -11.38 -18.77 14.50
C LYS A 22 -12.89 -18.68 14.63
N LYS A 23 -13.61 -18.34 13.55
CA LYS A 23 -15.08 -18.35 13.50
C LYS A 23 -15.64 -19.74 13.20
N GLY A 24 -14.79 -20.77 13.09
CA GLY A 24 -15.20 -22.16 12.85
C GLY A 24 -15.37 -22.55 11.38
N VAL A 25 -14.92 -21.71 10.44
CA VAL A 25 -14.83 -22.08 9.02
C VAL A 25 -13.60 -22.96 8.83
N SER A 26 -13.77 -24.23 8.46
CA SER A 26 -12.69 -25.24 8.49
C SER A 26 -12.04 -25.51 7.15
N ASP A 27 -12.69 -25.20 6.03
CA ASP A 27 -12.20 -25.46 4.68
C ASP A 27 -11.82 -24.14 3.98
N VAL A 28 -10.65 -23.59 4.38
CA VAL A 28 -10.12 -22.32 3.91
C VAL A 28 -8.83 -22.55 3.15
N ALA A 29 -8.72 -21.98 1.94
CA ALA A 29 -7.48 -21.96 1.16
C ALA A 29 -7.10 -20.55 0.74
N VAL A 30 -5.79 -20.30 0.63
CA VAL A 30 -5.18 -19.06 0.13
C VAL A 30 -4.33 -19.36 -1.10
N ILE A 31 -4.60 -18.67 -2.21
CA ILE A 31 -3.74 -18.69 -3.41
C ILE A 31 -2.77 -17.53 -3.31
N GLU A 32 -1.46 -17.84 -3.28
CA GLU A 32 -0.36 -16.85 -3.24
C GLU A 32 0.88 -17.44 -3.91
N PRO A 33 1.39 -16.80 -4.98
CA PRO A 33 2.57 -17.30 -5.68
C PRO A 33 3.90 -17.03 -4.94
N LYS A 34 3.93 -16.04 -4.04
CA LYS A 34 5.16 -15.63 -3.38
C LYS A 34 5.46 -16.52 -2.18
N GLN A 35 6.70 -16.98 -2.09
CA GLN A 35 7.20 -17.76 -0.95
C GLN A 35 7.60 -16.87 0.24
N VAL A 36 7.72 -15.55 0.02
CA VAL A 36 8.08 -14.57 1.04
C VAL A 36 6.92 -13.61 1.26
N HIS A 37 6.50 -13.52 2.50
CA HIS A 37 5.53 -12.55 2.98
C HIS A 37 6.25 -11.32 3.52
N THR A 38 5.91 -10.15 3.01
CA THR A 38 6.57 -8.89 3.36
C THR A 38 5.63 -7.96 4.12
N TYR A 39 6.05 -7.49 5.29
CA TYR A 39 5.42 -6.40 6.00
C TYR A 39 5.83 -5.06 5.38
N LYS A 40 5.09 -4.64 4.36
CA LYS A 40 5.41 -3.48 3.51
C LYS A 40 5.65 -2.16 4.27
N PRO A 41 4.91 -1.81 5.37
CA PRO A 41 5.16 -0.56 6.08
C PRO A 41 6.60 -0.40 6.59
N LEU A 42 7.28 -1.50 6.92
CA LEU A 42 8.66 -1.46 7.38
C LEU A 42 9.67 -1.11 6.26
N LEU A 43 9.29 -1.29 4.99
CA LEU A 43 10.16 -1.00 3.85
C LEU A 43 10.59 0.48 3.78
N SER A 44 9.77 1.41 4.30
CA SER A 44 10.17 2.82 4.44
C SER A 44 11.39 2.98 5.35
N TYR A 45 11.44 2.21 6.44
CA TYR A 45 12.57 2.21 7.38
C TYR A 45 13.77 1.44 6.84
N VAL A 46 13.55 0.38 6.05
CA VAL A 46 14.63 -0.30 5.31
C VAL A 46 15.28 0.68 4.32
N GLY A 47 14.46 1.41 3.55
CA GLY A 47 14.92 2.44 2.62
C GLY A 47 15.60 3.65 3.27
N ALA A 48 15.48 3.79 4.59
CA ALA A 48 16.14 4.81 5.39
C ALA A 48 17.35 4.28 6.21
N GLY A 49 17.69 2.99 6.09
CA GLY A 49 18.76 2.35 6.87
C GLY A 49 18.44 2.20 8.37
N GLN A 50 17.17 2.24 8.73
CA GLN A 50 16.69 2.13 10.13
C GLN A 50 16.17 0.73 10.48
N ALA A 51 16.07 -0.16 9.48
CA ALA A 51 15.71 -1.57 9.66
C ALA A 51 16.43 -2.43 8.62
N PRO A 52 16.83 -3.66 8.94
CA PRO A 52 17.22 -4.64 7.93
C PRO A 52 15.96 -5.21 7.26
N LEU A 53 16.09 -5.63 5.99
CA LEU A 53 14.98 -6.23 5.23
C LEU A 53 14.44 -7.50 5.90
N THR A 54 15.31 -8.26 6.57
CA THR A 54 14.94 -9.48 7.30
C THR A 54 13.93 -9.28 8.45
N GLU A 55 13.81 -8.05 8.97
CA GLU A 55 12.74 -7.74 9.94
C GLU A 55 11.37 -7.61 9.25
N ALA A 56 11.36 -7.22 7.97
CA ALA A 56 10.15 -7.05 7.17
C ALA A 56 9.65 -8.35 6.53
N GLU A 57 10.41 -9.42 6.57
CA GLU A 57 10.11 -10.63 5.81
C GLU A 57 9.97 -11.89 6.67
N ARG A 58 9.06 -12.76 6.27
CA ARG A 58 8.86 -14.11 6.78
C ARG A 58 8.56 -15.03 5.60
N THR A 59 8.77 -16.35 5.75
CA THR A 59 8.29 -17.29 4.72
C THR A 59 6.76 -17.30 4.71
N GLN A 60 6.15 -17.39 3.53
CA GLN A 60 4.69 -17.44 3.39
C GLN A 60 4.09 -18.58 4.22
N ARG A 61 4.76 -19.74 4.24
CA ARG A 61 4.35 -20.88 5.05
C ARG A 61 4.26 -20.56 6.55
N SER A 62 5.21 -19.78 7.08
CA SER A 62 5.25 -19.47 8.52
C SER A 62 4.17 -18.50 8.98
N VAL A 63 3.57 -17.74 8.06
CA VAL A 63 2.47 -16.80 8.33
C VAL A 63 1.10 -17.35 7.95
N THR A 64 1.06 -18.43 7.16
CA THR A 64 -0.19 -19.12 6.81
C THR A 64 -0.75 -19.80 8.07
N PRO A 65 -1.98 -19.50 8.48
CA PRO A 65 -2.57 -20.08 9.70
C PRO A 65 -2.68 -21.59 9.62
N GLU A 66 -2.48 -22.27 10.75
CA GLU A 66 -2.75 -23.69 10.86
C GLU A 66 -4.22 -23.98 10.50
N GLY A 67 -4.45 -25.00 9.67
CA GLY A 67 -5.79 -25.33 9.13
C GLY A 67 -6.13 -24.58 7.83
N CYS A 68 -5.31 -23.63 7.36
CA CYS A 68 -5.44 -23.03 6.05
C CYS A 68 -4.55 -23.73 5.03
N VAL A 69 -5.09 -24.05 3.86
CA VAL A 69 -4.31 -24.60 2.74
C VAL A 69 -3.66 -23.45 1.96
N TRP A 70 -2.34 -23.46 1.83
CA TRP A 70 -1.65 -22.55 0.94
C TRP A 70 -1.44 -23.20 -0.43
N LEU A 71 -2.02 -22.58 -1.46
CA LEU A 71 -1.85 -22.92 -2.87
C LEU A 71 -0.83 -21.98 -3.48
N GLU A 72 0.36 -22.50 -3.78
CA GLU A 72 1.46 -21.73 -4.36
C GLU A 72 1.24 -21.58 -5.87
N ASP A 73 0.38 -20.64 -6.25
CA ASP A 73 0.01 -20.40 -7.65
C ASP A 73 -0.42 -18.94 -7.87
N SER A 74 -0.54 -18.54 -9.14
CA SER A 74 -1.02 -17.23 -9.55
C SER A 74 -2.39 -17.33 -10.22
N VAL A 75 -3.32 -16.47 -9.84
CA VAL A 75 -4.64 -16.40 -10.46
C VAL A 75 -4.54 -15.71 -11.82
N VAL A 76 -5.18 -16.29 -12.83
CA VAL A 76 -5.28 -15.74 -14.20
C VAL A 76 -6.70 -15.36 -14.59
N SER A 77 -7.73 -15.99 -13.99
CA SER A 77 -9.13 -15.59 -14.20
C SER A 77 -10.02 -16.10 -13.06
N VAL A 78 -11.14 -15.41 -12.89
CA VAL A 78 -12.24 -15.83 -11.99
C VAL A 78 -13.50 -15.88 -12.82
N ASP A 79 -14.28 -16.96 -12.69
CA ASP A 79 -15.63 -17.03 -13.20
C ASP A 79 -16.62 -16.97 -12.02
N PRO A 80 -17.24 -15.79 -11.77
CA PRO A 80 -18.17 -15.65 -10.65
C PRO A 80 -19.46 -16.46 -10.84
N ALA A 81 -19.90 -16.72 -12.08
CA ALA A 81 -21.13 -17.48 -12.34
C ALA A 81 -20.94 -18.96 -12.02
N GLU A 82 -19.80 -19.53 -12.42
CA GLU A 82 -19.43 -20.92 -12.13
C GLU A 82 -18.75 -21.08 -10.76
N ARG A 83 -18.48 -19.96 -10.06
CA ARG A 83 -17.76 -19.93 -8.77
C ARG A 83 -16.43 -20.66 -8.84
N SER A 84 -15.67 -20.38 -9.87
CA SER A 84 -14.37 -21.01 -10.11
C SER A 84 -13.26 -19.98 -10.28
N VAL A 85 -12.03 -20.38 -9.91
CA VAL A 85 -10.80 -19.62 -10.06
C VAL A 85 -9.80 -20.46 -10.82
N ARG A 86 -9.30 -19.95 -11.96
CA ARG A 86 -8.27 -20.61 -12.75
C ARG A 86 -6.91 -19.98 -12.48
N CYS A 87 -5.92 -20.83 -12.29
CA CYS A 87 -4.55 -20.49 -11.99
C CYS A 87 -3.61 -20.66 -13.20
N ALA A 88 -2.43 -20.05 -13.11
CA ALA A 88 -1.40 -20.11 -14.16
C ALA A 88 -0.85 -21.51 -14.40
N SER A 89 -0.86 -22.37 -13.38
CA SER A 89 -0.52 -23.81 -13.51
C SER A 89 -1.53 -24.62 -14.35
N GLY A 90 -2.69 -24.03 -14.66
CA GLY A 90 -3.81 -24.70 -15.29
C GLY A 90 -4.79 -25.35 -14.29
N MET A 91 -4.49 -25.33 -12.99
CA MET A 91 -5.40 -25.80 -11.95
C MET A 91 -6.63 -24.89 -11.84
N GLU A 92 -7.78 -25.49 -11.54
CA GLU A 92 -9.03 -24.79 -11.30
C GLU A 92 -9.60 -25.15 -9.92
N TYR A 93 -10.01 -24.13 -9.17
CA TYR A 93 -10.51 -24.27 -7.81
C TYR A 93 -11.91 -23.65 -7.69
N GLY A 94 -12.88 -24.45 -7.26
CA GLY A 94 -14.21 -23.97 -6.93
C GLY A 94 -14.28 -23.39 -5.50
N TYR A 95 -15.24 -22.50 -5.27
CA TYR A 95 -15.49 -21.89 -3.97
C TYR A 95 -16.97 -21.74 -3.65
N ARG A 96 -17.30 -21.71 -2.37
CA ARG A 96 -18.60 -21.24 -1.89
C ARG A 96 -18.60 -19.72 -1.72
N ASP A 97 -17.59 -19.18 -1.01
CA ASP A 97 -17.33 -17.75 -0.88
C ASP A 97 -15.89 -17.44 -1.35
N LEU A 98 -15.71 -16.30 -2.01
CA LEU A 98 -14.43 -15.83 -2.50
C LEU A 98 -14.02 -14.54 -1.77
N VAL A 99 -12.81 -14.51 -1.24
CA VAL A 99 -12.22 -13.31 -0.61
C VAL A 99 -11.08 -12.81 -1.47
N LEU A 100 -11.14 -11.55 -1.89
CA LEU A 100 -10.16 -10.90 -2.74
C LEU A 100 -9.27 -9.96 -1.91
N GLY A 101 -8.01 -10.35 -1.71
CA GLY A 101 -6.96 -9.60 -1.02
C GLY A 101 -5.70 -9.45 -1.87
N GLN A 102 -5.84 -9.47 -3.21
CA GLN A 102 -4.76 -9.47 -4.20
C GLN A 102 -3.92 -8.19 -4.21
N GLY A 103 -4.42 -7.09 -3.64
CA GLY A 103 -3.76 -5.79 -3.65
C GLY A 103 -3.68 -5.17 -5.04
N LEU A 104 -2.60 -4.40 -5.27
CA LEU A 104 -2.36 -3.63 -6.49
C LEU A 104 -1.07 -4.09 -7.17
N ILE A 105 -1.01 -3.90 -8.49
CA ILE A 105 0.18 -4.05 -9.33
C ILE A 105 0.56 -2.70 -9.95
N ALA A 106 1.83 -2.53 -10.35
CA ALA A 106 2.25 -1.36 -11.12
C ALA A 106 1.50 -1.32 -12.46
N ASP A 107 1.03 -0.13 -12.84
CA ASP A 107 0.31 0.08 -14.09
C ASP A 107 1.29 0.38 -15.23
N GLU A 108 1.80 -0.68 -15.87
CA GLU A 108 2.70 -0.58 -17.03
C GLU A 108 2.01 0.02 -18.27
N ALA A 109 0.67 0.07 -18.30
CA ALA A 109 -0.04 0.75 -19.39
C ALA A 109 -0.07 2.26 -19.19
N ALA A 110 -0.17 2.71 -17.92
CA ALA A 110 -0.12 4.14 -17.59
C ALA A 110 1.31 4.70 -17.60
N LEU A 111 2.30 3.89 -17.19
CA LEU A 111 3.72 4.27 -17.24
C LEU A 111 4.55 3.08 -17.75
N PRO A 112 4.78 3.00 -19.07
CA PRO A 112 5.56 1.92 -19.66
C PRO A 112 7.00 1.91 -19.15
N GLY A 113 7.53 0.70 -18.92
CA GLY A 113 8.94 0.52 -18.57
C GLY A 113 9.27 0.62 -17.08
N VAL A 114 8.30 0.64 -16.17
CA VAL A 114 8.55 0.67 -14.70
C VAL A 114 9.49 -0.45 -14.26
N HIS A 115 9.20 -1.70 -14.64
CA HIS A 115 10.04 -2.84 -14.26
C HIS A 115 11.41 -2.83 -14.93
N ALA A 116 11.52 -2.30 -16.14
CA ALA A 116 12.80 -2.11 -16.83
C ALA A 116 13.64 -1.04 -16.12
N ALA A 117 13.05 0.11 -15.76
CA ALA A 117 13.72 1.18 -15.05
C ALA A 117 14.30 0.72 -13.70
N LEU A 118 13.62 -0.15 -12.98
CA LEU A 118 14.10 -0.72 -11.71
C LEU A 118 15.32 -1.65 -11.85
N ARG A 119 15.78 -1.96 -13.05
CA ARG A 119 17.05 -2.68 -13.27
C ARG A 119 18.24 -1.74 -13.19
N PHE A 120 18.05 -0.45 -13.42
CA PHE A 120 19.12 0.55 -13.36
C PHE A 120 19.52 0.87 -11.92
N PRO A 121 20.82 1.08 -11.67
CA PRO A 121 21.35 1.25 -10.32
C PRO A 121 20.85 2.52 -9.62
N ASP A 122 20.52 3.56 -10.39
CA ASP A 122 20.11 4.88 -9.88
C ASP A 122 18.59 4.99 -9.64
N VAL A 123 17.83 3.92 -9.93
CA VAL A 123 16.38 3.86 -9.71
C VAL A 123 16.06 2.89 -8.58
N ALA A 124 15.29 3.33 -7.60
CA ALA A 124 14.85 2.54 -6.47
C ALA A 124 13.37 2.76 -6.16
N SER A 125 12.80 1.87 -5.38
CA SER A 125 11.43 1.98 -4.88
C SER A 125 11.26 1.17 -3.59
N ASN A 126 10.68 1.78 -2.56
CA ASN A 126 10.26 1.04 -1.38
C ASN A 126 8.97 0.24 -1.62
N TYR A 127 8.33 0.42 -2.76
CA TYR A 127 7.06 -0.19 -3.14
C TYR A 127 7.22 -1.40 -4.08
N LEU A 128 8.39 -1.54 -4.72
CA LEU A 128 8.67 -2.54 -5.76
C LEU A 128 9.93 -3.36 -5.43
N ASP A 129 10.03 -3.83 -4.18
CA ASP A 129 11.07 -4.73 -3.69
C ASP A 129 12.51 -4.22 -3.91
N ARG A 130 12.73 -2.90 -3.74
CA ARG A 130 14.04 -2.26 -3.89
C ARG A 130 14.40 -1.31 -2.73
N ALA A 131 13.84 -1.54 -1.53
CA ALA A 131 14.05 -0.65 -0.39
C ALA A 131 15.52 -0.59 0.06
N GLU A 132 16.27 -1.70 0.05
CA GLU A 132 17.71 -1.68 0.36
C GLU A 132 18.52 -0.85 -0.64
N ARG A 133 18.06 -0.81 -1.92
CA ARG A 133 18.68 0.06 -2.93
C ARG A 133 18.40 1.52 -2.62
N THR A 134 17.19 1.87 -2.19
CA THR A 134 16.86 3.22 -1.75
C THR A 134 17.87 3.69 -0.69
N TRP A 135 18.12 2.87 0.34
CA TRP A 135 19.10 3.22 1.36
C TRP A 135 20.51 3.42 0.82
N ARG A 136 20.97 2.54 -0.08
CA ARG A 136 22.29 2.68 -0.71
C ARG A 136 22.41 4.01 -1.48
N LEU A 137 21.39 4.33 -2.30
CA LEU A 137 21.36 5.58 -3.06
C LEU A 137 21.36 6.80 -2.13
N VAL A 138 20.52 6.82 -1.11
CA VAL A 138 20.44 7.93 -0.14
C VAL A 138 21.77 8.10 0.60
N ARG A 139 22.38 7.01 1.06
CA ARG A 139 23.63 7.03 1.81
C ARG A 139 24.82 7.50 0.97
N ASP A 140 24.91 7.01 -0.25
CA ASP A 140 26.08 7.14 -1.11
C ASP A 140 25.94 8.27 -2.16
N LEU A 141 24.80 9.00 -2.16
CA LEU A 141 24.53 10.08 -3.11
C LEU A 141 25.64 11.16 -3.04
N PRO A 142 26.33 11.52 -4.14
CA PRO A 142 27.37 12.54 -4.15
C PRO A 142 26.85 13.94 -3.76
N ALA A 143 27.74 14.86 -3.39
CA ALA A 143 27.41 16.27 -3.29
C ALA A 143 27.06 16.85 -4.67
N HIS A 144 26.20 17.88 -4.69
CA HIS A 144 25.69 18.53 -5.92
C HIS A 144 24.93 17.57 -6.84
N SER A 145 24.18 16.65 -6.25
CA SER A 145 23.34 15.69 -6.93
C SER A 145 21.87 16.07 -6.87
N HIS A 146 21.09 15.55 -7.82
CA HIS A 146 19.66 15.74 -7.89
C HIS A 146 18.92 14.44 -7.52
N ALA A 147 18.14 14.48 -6.46
CA ALA A 147 17.28 13.39 -6.00
C ALA A 147 15.81 13.67 -6.37
N VAL A 148 15.19 12.76 -7.10
CA VAL A 148 13.80 12.87 -7.53
C VAL A 148 12.95 11.80 -6.83
N PHE A 149 11.80 12.21 -6.28
CA PHE A 149 10.82 11.36 -5.65
C PHE A 149 9.47 11.52 -6.33
N THR A 150 8.70 10.44 -6.46
CA THR A 150 7.39 10.49 -7.12
C THR A 150 6.27 10.01 -6.20
N VAL A 151 5.11 10.63 -6.32
CA VAL A 151 3.85 10.27 -5.65
C VAL A 151 2.77 10.14 -6.72
N PRO A 152 2.23 8.95 -6.99
CA PRO A 152 1.24 8.75 -8.03
C PRO A 152 -0.16 9.17 -7.55
N ARG A 153 -1.09 9.29 -8.50
CA ARG A 153 -2.52 9.36 -8.21
C ARG A 153 -3.02 8.06 -7.56
N PRO A 154 -4.15 8.07 -6.84
CA PRO A 154 -4.81 6.85 -6.39
C PRO A 154 -5.23 5.95 -7.56
N PRO A 155 -5.28 4.61 -7.36
CA PRO A 155 -5.06 3.91 -6.10
C PRO A 155 -3.59 3.73 -5.76
N VAL A 156 -3.25 3.79 -4.47
CA VAL A 156 -1.92 3.44 -3.97
C VAL A 156 -2.05 2.87 -2.55
N GLY A 157 -1.19 1.93 -2.21
CA GLY A 157 -1.18 1.39 -0.85
C GLY A 157 -0.66 2.41 0.14
N CYS A 158 -1.55 3.07 0.88
CA CYS A 158 -1.30 4.09 1.88
C CYS A 158 -0.60 5.36 1.34
N THR A 159 -1.41 6.36 1.00
CA THR A 159 -0.95 7.66 0.49
C THR A 159 0.08 8.32 1.39
N GLY A 160 -0.15 8.32 2.72
CA GLY A 160 0.77 8.92 3.69
C GLY A 160 2.17 8.32 3.71
N THR A 161 2.34 7.09 3.25
CA THR A 161 3.67 6.47 3.19
C THR A 161 4.44 6.85 1.92
N THR A 162 3.80 7.39 0.89
CA THR A 162 4.47 7.73 -0.38
C THR A 162 5.50 8.86 -0.21
N VAL A 163 5.28 9.76 0.72
CA VAL A 163 6.20 10.88 1.02
C VAL A 163 7.29 10.53 2.05
N LYS A 164 7.14 9.42 2.79
CA LYS A 164 8.15 8.98 3.79
C LYS A 164 9.56 8.85 3.23
N PRO A 165 9.80 8.27 2.03
CA PRO A 165 11.14 8.12 1.48
C PRO A 165 11.89 9.43 1.36
N LEU A 166 11.22 10.49 0.89
CA LEU A 166 11.81 11.83 0.77
C LEU A 166 12.19 12.39 2.14
N PHE A 167 11.25 12.41 3.09
CA PHE A 167 11.50 12.98 4.42
C PHE A 167 12.62 12.24 5.17
N LEU A 168 12.64 10.91 5.09
CA LEU A 168 13.68 10.10 5.74
C LEU A 168 15.05 10.29 5.06
N ALA A 169 15.10 10.43 3.74
CA ALA A 169 16.32 10.75 2.99
C ALA A 169 16.84 12.15 3.36
N ALA A 170 15.97 13.16 3.33
CA ALA A 170 16.30 14.53 3.72
C ALA A 170 16.79 14.62 5.18
N ALA A 171 16.16 13.87 6.10
CA ALA A 171 16.62 13.78 7.48
C ALA A 171 18.02 13.16 7.61
N HIS A 172 18.36 12.16 6.78
CA HIS A 172 19.70 11.61 6.70
C HIS A 172 20.70 12.65 6.20
N TRP A 173 20.41 13.33 5.09
CA TRP A 173 21.28 14.37 4.52
C TRP A 173 21.45 15.56 5.46
N LYS A 174 20.40 15.98 6.17
CA LYS A 174 20.47 17.01 7.21
C LYS A 174 21.43 16.62 8.33
N ARG A 175 21.28 15.39 8.86
CA ARG A 175 22.14 14.86 9.93
C ARG A 175 23.60 14.75 9.54
N THR A 176 23.89 14.45 8.26
CA THR A 176 25.25 14.31 7.72
C THR A 176 25.82 15.62 7.16
N GLY A 177 25.08 16.75 7.28
CA GLY A 177 25.49 18.04 6.75
C GLY A 177 25.43 18.17 5.23
N ARG A 178 24.81 17.20 4.54
CA ARG A 178 24.79 17.13 3.07
C ARG A 178 23.55 17.77 2.45
N LEU A 179 22.49 18.02 3.23
CA LEU A 179 21.24 18.56 2.70
C LEU A 179 21.42 19.83 1.84
N PRO A 180 22.31 20.79 2.17
CA PRO A 180 22.52 21.98 1.33
C PRO A 180 23.18 21.72 -0.03
N THR A 181 23.67 20.49 -0.25
CA THR A 181 24.34 20.10 -1.51
C THR A 181 23.51 19.12 -2.33
N VAL A 182 22.27 18.85 -1.94
CA VAL A 182 21.36 17.94 -2.66
C VAL A 182 20.15 18.73 -3.12
N ASP A 183 19.93 18.79 -4.42
CA ASP A 183 18.70 19.29 -4.99
C ASP A 183 17.62 18.20 -4.88
N ILE A 184 16.44 18.55 -4.37
CA ILE A 184 15.35 17.59 -4.16
C ILE A 184 14.12 18.04 -4.94
N THR A 185 13.59 17.17 -5.79
CA THR A 185 12.31 17.36 -6.47
C THR A 185 11.31 16.29 -6.04
N LEU A 186 10.09 16.71 -5.72
CA LEU A 186 8.94 15.87 -5.48
C LEU A 186 7.90 16.07 -6.57
N VAL A 187 7.64 15.03 -7.36
CA VAL A 187 6.60 15.00 -8.39
C VAL A 187 5.36 14.37 -7.80
N VAL A 188 4.23 15.08 -7.82
CA VAL A 188 2.97 14.67 -7.18
C VAL A 188 1.86 14.70 -8.23
N ASP A 189 1.39 13.53 -8.64
CA ASP A 189 0.28 13.38 -9.60
C ASP A 189 -1.10 13.54 -8.89
N ARG A 190 -1.25 14.67 -8.18
CA ARG A 190 -2.45 15.05 -7.43
C ARG A 190 -2.49 16.55 -7.21
N GLU A 191 -3.72 17.10 -7.03
CA GLU A 191 -3.94 18.49 -6.63
C GLU A 191 -3.47 18.80 -5.19
N SER A 192 -3.33 17.76 -4.36
CA SER A 192 -2.94 17.87 -2.95
C SER A 192 -2.01 16.73 -2.54
N LEU A 193 -1.20 16.92 -1.49
CA LEU A 193 -0.28 15.87 -1.01
C LEU A 193 -1.04 14.64 -0.52
N LEU A 194 -2.03 14.83 0.36
CA LEU A 194 -2.83 13.75 0.95
C LEU A 194 -4.34 14.00 0.82
N GLY A 195 -4.77 15.22 0.47
CA GLY A 195 -6.18 15.62 0.45
C GLY A 195 -6.75 15.89 1.84
N VAL A 196 -5.90 16.21 2.82
CA VAL A 196 -6.30 16.47 4.20
C VAL A 196 -6.07 17.93 4.57
N PRO A 197 -7.14 18.74 4.72
CA PRO A 197 -7.04 20.20 4.86
C PRO A 197 -6.10 20.67 5.99
N ASP A 198 -6.10 19.99 7.14
CA ASP A 198 -5.29 20.38 8.30
C ASP A 198 -3.85 19.86 8.23
N LEU A 199 -3.59 18.82 7.46
CA LEU A 199 -2.29 18.17 7.37
C LEU A 199 -1.45 18.64 6.18
N ASP A 200 -2.06 18.83 5.03
CA ASP A 200 -1.37 19.20 3.79
C ASP A 200 -0.57 20.53 3.92
N PRO A 201 -1.11 21.59 4.54
CA PRO A 201 -0.34 22.83 4.77
C PRO A 201 0.89 22.61 5.67
N ARG A 202 0.80 21.72 6.68
CA ARG A 202 1.94 21.39 7.56
C ARG A 202 3.03 20.63 6.79
N LEU A 203 2.63 19.66 5.95
CA LEU A 203 3.57 18.92 5.11
C LEU A 203 4.23 19.82 4.08
N ALA A 204 3.48 20.72 3.45
CA ALA A 204 4.01 21.73 2.53
C ALA A 204 5.02 22.67 3.23
N GLY A 205 4.77 23.01 4.50
CA GLY A 205 5.72 23.74 5.35
C GLY A 205 7.02 22.97 5.53
N HIS A 206 6.94 21.69 5.93
CA HIS A 206 8.13 20.84 6.08
C HIS A 206 8.93 20.68 4.77
N LEU A 207 8.26 20.51 3.62
CA LEU A 207 8.91 20.39 2.31
C LEU A 207 9.64 21.69 1.95
N ARG A 208 9.03 22.86 2.20
CA ARG A 208 9.63 24.18 1.98
C ARG A 208 10.88 24.39 2.85
N ASP A 209 10.80 24.04 4.16
CA ASP A 209 11.92 24.15 5.10
C ASP A 209 13.11 23.27 4.70
N LEU A 210 12.85 22.18 3.96
CA LEU A 210 13.86 21.29 3.40
C LEU A 210 14.39 21.74 2.03
N GLY A 211 13.86 22.83 1.45
CA GLY A 211 14.23 23.32 0.13
C GLY A 211 13.75 22.44 -1.03
N VAL A 212 12.70 21.65 -0.83
CA VAL A 212 12.18 20.74 -1.86
C VAL A 212 11.41 21.50 -2.94
N ARG A 213 11.76 21.28 -4.20
CA ARG A 213 10.94 21.68 -5.34
C ARG A 213 9.76 20.70 -5.46
N VAL A 214 8.53 21.20 -5.29
CA VAL A 214 7.33 20.38 -5.40
C VAL A 214 6.61 20.70 -6.70
N LEU A 215 6.34 19.68 -7.52
CA LEU A 215 5.55 19.74 -8.74
C LEU A 215 4.21 19.05 -8.45
N MET A 216 3.20 19.86 -8.12
CA MET A 216 1.84 19.38 -7.88
C MET A 216 1.12 19.19 -9.21
N ASP A 217 0.10 18.31 -9.20
CA ASP A 217 -0.75 18.03 -10.36
C ASP A 217 0.05 17.63 -11.61
N THR A 218 1.13 16.88 -11.37
CA THR A 218 2.16 16.56 -12.35
C THR A 218 2.42 15.05 -12.35
N ALA A 219 2.17 14.39 -13.47
CA ALA A 219 2.38 12.96 -13.64
C ALA A 219 3.75 12.66 -14.25
N VAL A 220 4.34 11.51 -13.89
CA VAL A 220 5.46 10.95 -14.65
C VAL A 220 4.92 10.36 -15.95
N ALA A 221 5.32 10.92 -17.10
CA ALA A 221 4.84 10.52 -18.42
C ALA A 221 5.80 9.52 -19.12
N ALA A 222 7.10 9.61 -18.86
CA ALA A 222 8.09 8.69 -19.43
C ALA A 222 9.30 8.48 -18.52
N LEU A 223 9.90 7.29 -18.64
CA LEU A 223 11.12 6.88 -17.95
C LEU A 223 12.23 6.66 -18.98
N GLU A 224 13.34 7.35 -18.83
CA GLU A 224 14.53 7.27 -19.68
C GLU A 224 15.76 6.93 -18.80
N PRO A 225 15.82 5.73 -18.19
CA PRO A 225 16.81 5.43 -17.15
C PRO A 225 18.24 5.35 -17.69
N GLU A 226 18.45 5.04 -18.99
CA GLU A 226 19.77 5.09 -19.64
C GLU A 226 20.38 6.49 -19.61
N SER A 227 19.53 7.52 -19.74
CA SER A 227 19.91 8.94 -19.71
C SER A 227 19.74 9.56 -18.33
N LYS A 228 19.35 8.79 -17.31
CA LYS A 228 19.00 9.25 -15.96
C LYS A 228 18.00 10.41 -15.99
N ARG A 229 16.91 10.23 -16.73
CA ARG A 229 15.91 11.27 -16.99
C ARG A 229 14.51 10.72 -16.83
N ILE A 230 13.60 11.57 -16.37
CA ILE A 230 12.16 11.38 -16.50
C ILE A 230 11.56 12.54 -17.27
N THR A 231 10.48 12.27 -17.99
CA THR A 231 9.58 13.32 -18.50
C THR A 231 8.36 13.35 -17.60
N VAL A 232 7.99 14.54 -17.16
CA VAL A 232 6.76 14.78 -16.38
C VAL A 232 5.84 15.68 -17.17
N THR A 233 4.52 15.49 -17.02
CA THR A 233 3.50 16.29 -17.70
C THR A 233 2.58 16.90 -16.64
N ASP A 234 2.39 18.22 -16.66
CA ASP A 234 1.48 18.91 -15.76
C ASP A 234 0.01 18.81 -16.22
N HIS A 235 -0.93 19.35 -15.43
CA HIS A 235 -2.36 19.37 -15.74
C HIS A 235 -2.71 20.16 -17.02
N ALA A 236 -1.85 21.08 -17.47
CA ALA A 236 -2.03 21.83 -18.71
C ALA A 236 -1.48 21.06 -19.93
N GLY A 237 -0.89 19.88 -19.73
CA GLY A 237 -0.28 19.09 -20.80
C GLY A 237 1.11 19.57 -21.19
N VAL A 238 1.77 20.35 -20.33
CA VAL A 238 3.14 20.84 -20.60
C VAL A 238 4.15 19.84 -20.08
N ASP A 239 5.05 19.41 -20.96
CA ASP A 239 6.11 18.48 -20.62
C ASP A 239 7.35 19.20 -20.06
N GLU A 240 7.90 18.65 -18.98
CA GLU A 240 9.21 19.00 -18.43
C GLU A 240 10.11 17.77 -18.36
N ARG A 241 11.37 17.89 -18.74
CA ARG A 241 12.40 16.85 -18.57
C ARG A 241 13.22 17.13 -17.33
N ILE A 242 13.33 16.11 -16.48
CA ILE A 242 14.05 16.20 -15.20
C ILE A 242 15.17 15.15 -15.21
N ASP A 243 16.42 15.61 -15.18
CA ASP A 243 17.57 14.75 -14.98
C ASP A 243 17.73 14.43 -13.50
N TYR A 244 18.21 13.22 -13.16
CA TYR A 244 18.40 12.79 -11.78
C TYR A 244 19.70 11.99 -11.60
N ASP A 245 20.24 12.04 -10.39
CA ASP A 245 21.29 11.13 -9.92
C ASP A 245 20.69 10.00 -9.09
N MET A 246 19.51 10.22 -8.50
CA MET A 246 18.72 9.24 -7.79
C MET A 246 17.22 9.45 -8.11
N LEU A 247 16.55 8.39 -8.51
CA LEU A 247 15.09 8.35 -8.65
C LEU A 247 14.49 7.35 -7.64
N HIS A 248 13.64 7.85 -6.71
CA HIS A 248 12.74 7.00 -5.95
C HIS A 248 11.37 6.97 -6.63
N LEU A 249 11.08 5.88 -7.32
CA LEU A 249 9.88 5.73 -8.14
C LEU A 249 8.77 5.04 -7.35
N VAL A 250 7.67 5.73 -7.09
CA VAL A 250 6.38 5.14 -6.78
C VAL A 250 5.54 5.24 -8.05
N PRO A 251 5.30 4.15 -8.78
CA PRO A 251 4.59 4.18 -10.05
C PRO A 251 3.08 4.34 -9.86
N PRO A 252 2.32 4.65 -10.91
CA PRO A 252 0.89 4.46 -10.90
C PRO A 252 0.55 2.99 -10.68
N TYR A 253 -0.59 2.73 -10.03
CA TYR A 253 -1.05 1.38 -9.70
C TYR A 253 -2.44 1.11 -10.24
N ARG A 254 -2.73 -0.19 -10.38
CA ARG A 254 -4.05 -0.73 -10.73
C ARG A 254 -4.30 -2.08 -10.08
N GLY A 255 -5.54 -2.53 -10.08
CA GLY A 255 -5.86 -3.94 -9.83
C GLY A 255 -5.30 -4.84 -10.94
N PRO A 256 -5.02 -6.12 -10.66
CA PRO A 256 -4.64 -7.09 -11.68
C PRO A 256 -5.67 -7.13 -12.82
N LEU A 257 -5.23 -7.33 -14.06
CA LEU A 257 -6.09 -7.32 -15.25
C LEU A 257 -7.25 -8.29 -15.16
N TRP A 258 -7.01 -9.47 -14.60
CA TRP A 258 -8.04 -10.49 -14.45
C TRP A 258 -9.24 -10.03 -13.60
N VAL A 259 -9.08 -9.04 -12.70
CA VAL A 259 -10.21 -8.47 -11.94
C VAL A 259 -11.21 -7.81 -12.88
N GLN A 260 -10.72 -7.04 -13.83
CA GLN A 260 -11.55 -6.38 -14.84
C GLN A 260 -12.10 -7.38 -15.84
N GLU A 261 -11.26 -8.28 -16.36
CA GLU A 261 -11.62 -9.30 -17.33
C GLU A 261 -12.65 -10.30 -16.82
N SER A 262 -12.62 -10.57 -15.50
CA SER A 262 -13.60 -11.42 -14.80
C SER A 262 -14.90 -10.68 -14.41
N GLY A 263 -15.05 -9.40 -14.79
CA GLY A 263 -16.23 -8.61 -14.46
C GLY A 263 -16.38 -8.27 -12.98
N LEU A 264 -15.31 -8.39 -12.19
CA LEU A 264 -15.31 -8.09 -10.75
C LEU A 264 -14.96 -6.62 -10.46
N ALA A 265 -14.41 -5.89 -11.43
CA ALA A 265 -14.27 -4.45 -11.34
C ALA A 265 -15.59 -3.74 -11.68
N GLY A 266 -15.82 -2.60 -11.03
CA GLY A 266 -16.90 -1.69 -11.37
C GLY A 266 -16.50 -0.75 -12.52
N GLU A 267 -17.25 0.33 -12.66
CA GLU A 267 -16.93 1.44 -13.57
C GLU A 267 -15.75 2.29 -13.07
N GLN A 268 -15.26 2.00 -11.85
CA GLN A 268 -14.11 2.68 -11.26
C GLN A 268 -12.85 2.50 -12.13
N PRO A 269 -12.08 3.56 -12.35
CA PRO A 269 -10.81 3.44 -13.05
C PRO A 269 -9.86 2.49 -12.30
N HIS A 270 -8.86 1.98 -13.01
CA HIS A 270 -7.77 1.16 -12.46
C HIS A 270 -8.14 -0.27 -12.03
N GLY A 271 -9.33 -0.80 -12.37
CA GLY A 271 -9.65 -2.23 -12.24
C GLY A 271 -9.62 -2.77 -10.79
N VAL A 272 -9.98 -1.97 -9.79
CA VAL A 272 -10.18 -2.42 -8.42
C VAL A 272 -11.52 -3.14 -8.25
N VAL A 273 -11.63 -4.03 -7.27
CA VAL A 273 -12.84 -4.83 -7.04
C VAL A 273 -14.01 -3.95 -6.60
N ASP A 274 -15.15 -4.07 -7.28
CA ASP A 274 -16.38 -3.31 -6.99
C ASP A 274 -17.11 -3.83 -5.76
N ILE A 275 -16.95 -3.16 -4.63
CA ILE A 275 -17.59 -3.51 -3.37
C ILE A 275 -18.47 -2.39 -2.82
N ASP A 276 -19.38 -2.75 -1.96
CA ASP A 276 -19.94 -1.85 -0.98
C ASP A 276 -18.87 -1.60 0.11
N SER A 277 -18.37 -0.38 0.18
CA SER A 277 -17.27 0.01 1.07
C SER A 277 -17.64 0.00 2.57
N ARG A 278 -18.91 -0.23 2.91
CA ARG A 278 -19.38 -0.39 4.28
C ARG A 278 -19.41 -1.85 4.69
N THR A 279 -19.82 -2.75 3.80
CA THR A 279 -19.99 -4.18 4.10
C THR A 279 -18.84 -5.05 3.61
N MET A 280 -17.95 -4.53 2.76
CA MET A 280 -16.87 -5.26 2.09
C MET A 280 -17.37 -6.34 1.10
N ARG A 281 -18.65 -6.34 0.76
CA ARG A 281 -19.27 -7.29 -0.15
C ARG A 281 -19.31 -6.76 -1.57
N HIS A 282 -19.05 -7.59 -2.56
CA HIS A 282 -19.17 -7.24 -3.97
C HIS A 282 -20.62 -6.86 -4.32
N ARG A 283 -20.80 -5.78 -5.13
CA ARG A 283 -22.13 -5.23 -5.40
C ARG A 283 -23.02 -6.14 -6.23
N ARG A 284 -22.45 -6.96 -7.12
CA ARG A 284 -23.19 -7.85 -8.03
C ARG A 284 -23.09 -9.33 -7.65
N HIS A 285 -22.02 -9.76 -7.01
CA HIS A 285 -21.72 -11.14 -6.66
C HIS A 285 -21.72 -11.31 -5.15
N PRO A 286 -22.84 -11.72 -4.55
CA PRO A 286 -23.00 -11.74 -3.10
C PRO A 286 -22.10 -12.74 -2.36
N GLU A 287 -21.51 -13.70 -3.05
CA GLU A 287 -20.50 -14.64 -2.55
C GLU A 287 -19.06 -14.11 -2.63
N VAL A 288 -18.85 -12.93 -3.23
CA VAL A 288 -17.54 -12.32 -3.38
C VAL A 288 -17.36 -11.17 -2.39
N TRP A 289 -16.20 -11.13 -1.77
CA TRP A 289 -15.80 -10.17 -0.75
C TRP A 289 -14.42 -9.61 -1.07
N ALA A 290 -14.15 -8.34 -0.77
CA ALA A 290 -12.81 -7.79 -0.95
C ALA A 290 -12.45 -6.76 0.12
N ALA A 291 -11.15 -6.63 0.40
CA ALA A 291 -10.62 -5.63 1.30
C ALA A 291 -9.17 -5.24 0.93
N GLY A 292 -8.72 -4.12 1.44
CA GLY A 292 -7.38 -3.59 1.22
C GLY A 292 -7.24 -2.82 -0.10
N ASP A 293 -6.00 -2.64 -0.53
CA ASP A 293 -5.62 -1.72 -1.61
C ASP A 293 -6.29 -2.03 -2.96
N GLY A 294 -6.62 -3.29 -3.21
CA GLY A 294 -7.24 -3.76 -4.46
C GLY A 294 -8.77 -3.68 -4.49
N ALA A 295 -9.42 -3.14 -3.45
CA ALA A 295 -10.86 -2.98 -3.35
C ALA A 295 -11.28 -1.51 -3.49
N ALA A 296 -12.46 -1.25 -4.06
CA ALA A 296 -13.02 0.09 -4.20
C ALA A 296 -13.52 0.63 -2.86
N ILE A 297 -12.58 0.94 -1.97
CA ILE A 297 -12.85 1.63 -0.70
C ILE A 297 -12.94 3.13 -0.97
N ASP A 298 -13.85 3.81 -0.27
CA ASP A 298 -14.07 5.25 -0.39
C ASP A 298 -13.23 6.09 0.60
N THR A 299 -12.17 5.47 1.15
CA THR A 299 -11.19 6.10 2.04
C THR A 299 -9.77 5.75 1.60
N ASP A 300 -8.77 6.46 2.11
CA ASP A 300 -7.37 6.13 1.81
C ASP A 300 -7.01 4.75 2.37
N SER A 301 -6.26 3.98 1.60
CA SER A 301 -5.78 2.65 2.01
C SER A 301 -4.72 2.77 3.10
N SER A 302 -4.82 1.95 4.15
CA SER A 302 -3.79 1.84 5.18
C SER A 302 -3.84 0.50 5.91
N GLY A 303 -2.74 0.11 6.54
CA GLY A 303 -2.71 -1.10 7.37
C GLY A 303 -3.66 -1.02 8.58
N GLY A 304 -3.88 0.17 9.12
CA GLY A 304 -4.84 0.42 10.20
C GLY A 304 -6.29 0.28 9.74
N ALA A 305 -6.61 0.82 8.55
CA ALA A 305 -7.91 0.64 7.90
C ALA A 305 -8.20 -0.83 7.63
N LEU A 306 -7.25 -1.54 7.04
CA LEU A 306 -7.39 -2.95 6.65
C LEU A 306 -7.75 -3.85 7.84
N ARG A 307 -7.18 -3.60 9.02
CA ARG A 307 -7.52 -4.35 10.24
C ARG A 307 -9.02 -4.30 10.53
N LYS A 308 -9.65 -3.11 10.44
CA LYS A 308 -11.09 -2.95 10.65
C LYS A 308 -11.90 -3.54 9.50
N GLN A 309 -11.45 -3.35 8.26
CA GLN A 309 -12.09 -3.91 7.06
C GLN A 309 -12.18 -5.43 7.13
N ILE A 310 -11.09 -6.12 7.49
CA ILE A 310 -11.08 -7.58 7.61
C ILE A 310 -12.00 -8.07 8.73
N SER A 311 -12.11 -7.33 9.84
CA SER A 311 -13.07 -7.68 10.88
C SER A 311 -14.50 -7.64 10.33
N VAL A 312 -14.88 -6.55 9.68
CA VAL A 312 -16.21 -6.38 9.09
C VAL A 312 -16.46 -7.41 7.98
N LEU A 313 -15.48 -7.64 7.10
CA LEU A 313 -15.59 -8.62 6.02
C LEU A 313 -15.92 -10.01 6.55
N VAL A 314 -15.13 -10.49 7.51
CA VAL A 314 -15.30 -11.86 8.05
C VAL A 314 -16.59 -11.99 8.83
N ASP A 315 -16.94 -11.00 9.66
CA ASP A 315 -18.20 -11.01 10.41
C ASP A 315 -19.40 -11.03 9.45
N ASN A 316 -19.37 -10.23 8.37
CA ASN A 316 -20.42 -10.16 7.37
C ASN A 316 -20.51 -11.43 6.51
N LEU A 317 -19.37 -12.02 6.12
CA LEU A 317 -19.35 -13.29 5.40
C LEU A 317 -20.04 -14.40 6.23
N VAL A 318 -19.69 -14.51 7.51
CA VAL A 318 -20.30 -15.49 8.41
C VAL A 318 -21.78 -15.19 8.63
N ALA A 319 -22.16 -13.93 8.89
CA ALA A 319 -23.54 -13.51 9.11
C ALA A 319 -24.41 -13.76 7.86
N SER A 320 -23.89 -13.51 6.66
CA SER A 320 -24.63 -13.71 5.40
C SER A 320 -25.09 -15.16 5.19
N ARG A 321 -24.33 -16.13 5.71
CA ARG A 321 -24.65 -17.57 5.60
C ARG A 321 -25.86 -17.99 6.44
N SER A 322 -26.15 -17.25 7.50
CA SER A 322 -27.27 -17.50 8.42
C SER A 322 -28.40 -16.48 8.31
N GLY A 323 -28.34 -15.56 7.34
CA GLY A 323 -29.30 -14.46 7.21
C GLY A 323 -29.19 -13.42 8.32
N GLY A 324 -28.05 -13.35 9.01
CA GLY A 324 -27.77 -12.39 10.09
C GLY A 324 -27.58 -10.95 9.59
N ALA A 325 -27.67 -10.00 10.53
CA ALA A 325 -27.42 -8.59 10.24
C ALA A 325 -25.94 -8.34 9.91
N MET A 326 -25.68 -7.52 8.90
CA MET A 326 -24.33 -7.11 8.52
C MET A 326 -23.84 -5.93 9.34
N SER A 327 -22.57 -5.97 9.73
CA SER A 327 -21.82 -4.86 10.31
C SER A 327 -21.39 -3.86 9.24
N SER A 328 -21.10 -2.62 9.66
CA SER A 328 -20.64 -1.57 8.77
C SER A 328 -19.24 -1.10 9.15
N TYR A 329 -18.34 -1.02 8.17
CA TYR A 329 -17.05 -0.37 8.31
C TYR A 329 -17.23 1.15 8.41
N ASP A 330 -16.64 1.75 9.44
CA ASP A 330 -16.77 3.17 9.77
C ASP A 330 -15.99 4.13 8.87
N GLY A 331 -15.15 3.57 7.99
CA GLY A 331 -14.29 4.37 7.10
C GLY A 331 -13.00 4.87 7.75
N TYR A 332 -12.66 4.37 8.93
CA TYR A 332 -11.42 4.72 9.61
C TYR A 332 -10.18 4.45 8.76
N THR A 333 -9.29 5.41 8.67
CA THR A 333 -7.95 5.22 8.08
C THR A 333 -6.88 5.99 8.86
N VAL A 334 -5.62 5.72 8.56
CA VAL A 334 -4.48 6.37 9.20
C VAL A 334 -3.39 6.67 8.19
N ALA A 335 -2.83 7.89 8.23
CA ALA A 335 -1.66 8.30 7.47
C ALA A 335 -0.44 8.42 8.43
N PRO A 336 0.45 7.41 8.48
CA PRO A 336 1.67 7.48 9.27
C PRO A 336 2.76 8.18 8.45
N ILE A 337 3.18 9.39 8.83
CA ILE A 337 4.16 10.19 8.08
C ILE A 337 5.36 10.49 8.95
N ALA A 338 6.51 9.95 8.58
CA ALA A 338 7.79 10.30 9.20
C ALA A 338 8.34 11.57 8.53
N VAL A 339 8.26 12.72 9.22
CA VAL A 339 8.77 14.01 8.73
C VAL A 339 10.22 14.26 9.13
N GLU A 340 10.76 13.49 10.05
CA GLU A 340 12.16 13.47 10.50
C GLU A 340 12.61 12.04 10.79
N ALA A 341 13.89 11.83 11.05
CA ALA A 341 14.49 10.52 11.27
C ALA A 341 13.78 9.66 12.34
N HIS A 342 13.35 10.29 13.44
CA HIS A 342 12.81 9.59 14.61
C HIS A 342 11.54 10.26 15.16
N THR A 343 10.73 10.84 14.29
CA THR A 343 9.40 11.36 14.62
C THR A 343 8.39 10.96 13.58
N LEU A 344 7.14 10.81 14.00
CA LEU A 344 6.03 10.41 13.12
C LEU A 344 4.79 11.22 13.49
N ILE A 345 4.08 11.66 12.48
CA ILE A 345 2.68 12.08 12.55
C ILE A 345 1.83 10.83 12.28
N ALA A 346 0.98 10.44 13.21
CA ALA A 346 0.01 9.36 13.03
C ALA A 346 -1.37 10.01 12.92
N ALA A 347 -1.71 10.50 11.74
CA ALA A 347 -2.98 11.18 11.51
C ALA A 347 -4.08 10.15 11.21
N GLU A 348 -5.10 10.13 12.04
CA GLU A 348 -6.26 9.24 11.91
C GLU A 348 -7.46 10.03 11.40
N PHE A 349 -8.20 9.44 10.47
CA PHE A 349 -9.33 10.05 9.78
C PHE A 349 -10.54 9.14 9.77
N ASP A 350 -11.70 9.75 9.65
CA ASP A 350 -12.95 9.07 9.33
C ASP A 350 -13.22 9.06 7.81
N ARG A 351 -14.38 8.54 7.44
CA ARG A 351 -14.84 8.46 6.04
C ARG A 351 -14.95 9.80 5.33
N THR A 352 -15.16 10.89 6.07
CA THR A 352 -15.31 12.22 5.51
C THR A 352 -13.98 12.94 5.31
N GLY A 353 -12.87 12.32 5.75
CA GLY A 353 -11.54 12.93 5.79
C GLY A 353 -11.34 13.84 7.01
N ALA A 354 -12.29 13.87 7.95
CA ALA A 354 -12.14 14.60 9.19
C ALA A 354 -11.23 13.85 10.16
N LEU A 355 -10.46 14.61 10.97
CA LEU A 355 -9.59 14.03 11.99
C LEU A 355 -10.41 13.25 13.03
N ALA A 356 -10.09 11.97 13.20
CA ALA A 356 -10.73 11.05 14.14
C ALA A 356 -9.67 10.43 15.08
N SER A 357 -8.93 11.30 15.77
CA SER A 357 -7.78 10.90 16.57
C SER A 357 -8.17 10.05 17.79
N SER A 358 -7.45 8.97 18.02
CA SER A 358 -7.50 8.17 19.24
C SER A 358 -6.71 8.79 20.40
N LEU A 359 -6.00 9.90 20.18
CA LEU A 359 -5.27 10.63 21.20
C LEU A 359 -6.22 11.47 22.08
N PRO A 360 -5.86 11.72 23.36
CA PRO A 360 -6.59 12.67 24.20
C PRO A 360 -6.73 14.05 23.52
N SER A 361 -7.90 14.70 23.69
CA SER A 361 -8.25 15.94 22.99
C SER A 361 -7.33 17.13 23.27
N PHE A 362 -6.57 17.13 24.35
CA PHE A 362 -5.57 18.16 24.65
C PHE A 362 -4.24 17.98 23.91
N LEU A 363 -4.07 16.89 23.14
CA LEU A 363 -2.89 16.63 22.34
C LEU A 363 -3.18 16.93 20.87
N ASP A 364 -2.32 17.73 20.25
CA ASP A 364 -2.37 17.95 18.79
C ASP A 364 -2.05 16.61 18.07
N PRO A 365 -3.01 15.99 17.34
CA PRO A 365 -2.80 14.71 16.66
C PRO A 365 -1.83 14.83 15.47
N LEU A 366 -1.63 16.03 14.93
CA LEU A 366 -0.77 16.30 13.79
C LEU A 366 0.66 16.72 14.18
N LYS A 367 0.96 16.72 15.48
CA LYS A 367 2.31 17.00 15.96
C LYS A 367 3.21 15.77 15.80
N PRO A 368 4.39 15.89 15.15
CA PRO A 368 5.36 14.81 15.07
C PRO A 368 5.81 14.34 16.46
N ARG A 369 5.79 13.02 16.73
CA ARG A 369 6.12 12.43 18.03
C ARG A 369 7.13 11.31 17.91
N ARG A 370 8.09 11.26 18.83
CA ARG A 370 9.04 10.14 18.95
C ARG A 370 8.34 8.85 19.41
N SER A 371 7.34 8.94 20.27
CA SER A 371 6.56 7.77 20.71
C SER A 371 5.79 7.13 19.57
N ALA A 372 5.18 7.94 18.68
CA ALA A 372 4.50 7.45 17.50
C ALA A 372 5.48 6.76 16.52
N TRP A 373 6.67 7.37 16.32
CA TRP A 373 7.73 6.72 15.54
C TRP A 373 8.19 5.39 16.14
N ALA A 374 8.45 5.36 17.45
CA ALA A 374 8.87 4.12 18.11
C ALA A 374 7.82 3.02 18.01
N PHE A 375 6.54 3.38 18.13
CA PHE A 375 5.44 2.44 17.93
C PHE A 375 5.34 1.96 16.48
N ASP A 376 5.41 2.85 15.48
CA ASP A 376 5.38 2.51 14.05
C ASP A 376 6.58 1.63 13.66
N ARG A 377 7.78 1.95 14.20
CA ARG A 377 9.02 1.22 13.86
C ARG A 377 9.16 -0.12 14.56
N TYR A 378 8.73 -0.24 15.82
CA TYR A 378 8.98 -1.43 16.64
C TYR A 378 7.69 -2.13 17.09
N GLY A 379 6.68 -1.39 17.52
CA GLY A 379 5.45 -1.93 18.07
C GLY A 379 4.54 -2.53 17.02
N LEU A 380 4.32 -1.81 15.91
CA LEU A 380 3.45 -2.29 14.82
C LEU A 380 3.97 -3.56 14.15
N PRO A 381 5.27 -3.75 13.85
CA PRO A 381 5.76 -5.03 13.35
C PRO A 381 5.47 -6.21 14.28
N GLN A 382 5.64 -6.04 15.59
CA GLN A 382 5.32 -7.10 16.56
C GLN A 382 3.80 -7.39 16.59
N SER A 383 2.99 -6.33 16.60
CA SER A 383 1.53 -6.48 16.51
C SER A 383 1.11 -7.15 15.20
N TYR A 384 1.76 -6.84 14.09
CA TYR A 384 1.50 -7.45 12.80
C TYR A 384 1.73 -8.95 12.81
N TRP A 385 2.94 -9.37 13.17
CA TRP A 385 3.33 -10.78 13.13
C TRP A 385 2.57 -11.65 14.12
N HIS A 386 2.28 -11.15 15.33
CA HIS A 386 1.76 -11.97 16.43
C HIS A 386 0.28 -11.77 16.73
N MET A 387 -0.34 -10.69 16.24
CA MET A 387 -1.73 -10.38 16.52
C MET A 387 -2.58 -10.25 15.26
N ILE A 388 -2.18 -9.41 14.30
CA ILE A 388 -2.99 -9.12 13.10
C ILE A 388 -3.06 -10.36 12.21
N LEU A 389 -1.91 -10.91 11.79
CA LEU A 389 -1.88 -12.13 10.97
C LEU A 389 -2.41 -13.37 11.70
N ALA A 390 -2.37 -13.35 13.01
CA ALA A 390 -3.00 -14.39 13.83
C ALA A 390 -4.50 -14.18 14.05
N GLY A 391 -5.13 -13.16 13.46
CA GLY A 391 -6.56 -12.87 13.60
C GLY A 391 -6.99 -12.52 15.03
N ARG A 392 -6.11 -11.87 15.82
CA ARG A 392 -6.36 -11.48 17.22
C ARG A 392 -6.70 -10.00 17.37
N LEU A 393 -6.47 -9.20 16.35
CA LEU A 393 -6.78 -7.76 16.27
C LEU A 393 -7.64 -7.46 15.05
#